data_c2bfe9f1201e61c9840292f770c0b60e
#
_entry.id   c2bfe9f1201e61c9840292f770c0b60e
#
_cell.length_a   1.000
_cell.length_b   1.000
_cell.length_c   1.000
_cell.angle_alpha   90.00
_cell.angle_beta   90.00
_cell.angle_gamma   90.00
#
_symmetry.space_group_name_H-M   'P 1'
#
loop_
_entity.id
_entity.type
_entity.pdbx_description
1 polymer ?
#
loop_
_entity_poly.entity_id
_entity_poly.type
_entity_poly.pdbx_seq_one_letter_code
_entity_poly.pdbx_strand_id
1 'polypeptide(L)'
;MEQARRSRKKEQTHRAIMHSAKVLFEQYGINHVTIEQIAENADVSRSTFFSHFDSVDSLLSEIAAEEINDIFAAVENDEDGLTVAALFRQLNADTYPYPYLTAELFMHSIISDGESPVSRVDHLLRNEIERSPA
;
A
#
# COMPACT_ATOMS: atom_id res chain seq x y z
N MET A 1 24.40 -17.71 9.47
CA MET A 1 24.60 -16.26 9.66
C MET A 1 24.62 -15.45 8.38
N GLU A 2 25.29 -15.91 7.34
CA GLU A 2 25.29 -15.20 6.04
C GLU A 2 23.90 -15.11 5.40
N GLN A 3 23.09 -16.17 5.49
CA GLN A 3 21.73 -16.17 4.95
C GLN A 3 20.84 -15.14 5.66
N ALA A 4 20.95 -15.01 6.98
CA ALA A 4 20.19 -14.03 7.73
C ALA A 4 20.60 -12.59 7.38
N ARG A 5 21.89 -12.36 7.14
CA ARG A 5 22.41 -11.04 6.72
C ARG A 5 21.94 -10.68 5.32
N ARG A 6 22.00 -11.61 4.37
CA ARG A 6 21.54 -11.41 2.99
C ARG A 6 20.04 -11.16 2.93
N SER A 7 19.28 -11.90 3.74
CA SER A 7 17.84 -11.77 3.85
C SER A 7 17.43 -10.40 4.39
N ARG A 8 18.11 -9.92 5.44
CA ARG A 8 17.88 -8.59 6.00
C ARG A 8 18.23 -7.48 5.02
N LYS A 9 19.36 -7.60 4.33
CA LYS A 9 19.80 -6.63 3.33
C LYS A 9 18.80 -6.56 2.16
N LYS A 10 18.33 -7.71 1.70
CA LYS A 10 17.33 -7.82 0.64
C LYS A 10 16.02 -7.14 1.06
N GLU A 11 15.58 -7.38 2.29
CA GLU A 11 14.37 -6.77 2.83
C GLU A 11 14.51 -5.25 2.97
N GLN A 12 15.66 -4.77 3.44
CA GLN A 12 15.95 -3.34 3.54
C GLN A 12 15.93 -2.67 2.17
N THR A 13 16.52 -3.32 1.16
CA THR A 13 16.50 -2.82 -0.23
C THR A 13 15.08 -2.78 -0.77
N HIS A 14 14.29 -3.82 -0.53
CA HIS A 14 12.89 -3.89 -0.94
C HIS A 14 12.09 -2.73 -0.36
N ARG A 15 12.23 -2.48 0.93
CA ARG A 15 11.55 -1.35 1.62
C ARG A 15 12.03 0.01 1.12
N ALA A 16 13.32 0.14 0.83
CA ALA A 16 13.89 1.38 0.30
C ALA A 16 13.29 1.72 -1.08
N ILE A 17 13.13 0.71 -1.94
CA ILE A 17 12.49 0.87 -3.25
C ILE A 17 11.02 1.27 -3.07
N MET A 18 10.28 0.61 -2.20
CA MET A 18 8.88 0.93 -1.93
C MET A 18 8.72 2.36 -1.38
N HIS A 19 9.56 2.75 -0.43
CA HIS A 19 9.52 4.09 0.14
C HIS A 19 9.83 5.16 -0.92
N SER A 20 10.87 4.93 -1.71
CA SER A 20 11.23 5.81 -2.82
C SER A 20 10.07 5.99 -3.79
N ALA A 21 9.41 4.89 -4.15
CA ALA A 21 8.26 4.91 -5.04
C ALA A 21 7.10 5.71 -4.44
N LYS A 22 6.78 5.52 -3.16
CA LYS A 22 5.72 6.26 -2.48
C LYS A 22 5.95 7.78 -2.53
N VAL A 23 7.16 8.20 -2.23
CA VAL A 23 7.54 9.63 -2.26
C VAL A 23 7.37 10.20 -3.66
N LEU A 24 7.86 9.50 -4.68
CA LEU A 24 7.80 9.96 -6.07
C LEU A 24 6.36 9.95 -6.60
N PHE A 25 5.59 8.93 -6.30
CA PHE A 25 4.19 8.86 -6.70
C PHE A 25 3.37 9.98 -6.06
N GLU A 26 3.62 10.29 -4.78
CA GLU A 26 2.96 11.40 -4.10
C GLU A 26 3.26 12.72 -4.78
N GLN A 27 4.50 12.92 -5.18
CA GLN A 27 4.97 14.18 -5.74
C GLN A 27 4.56 14.39 -7.19
N TYR A 28 4.61 13.32 -8.01
CA TYR A 28 4.44 13.41 -9.47
C TYR A 28 3.22 12.67 -10.01
N GLY A 29 2.58 11.82 -9.22
CA GLY A 29 1.49 10.96 -9.65
C GLY A 29 1.98 9.60 -10.19
N ILE A 30 1.12 8.58 -10.10
CA ILE A 30 1.49 7.19 -10.44
C ILE A 30 1.82 6.99 -11.93
N ASN A 31 1.30 7.83 -12.80
CA ASN A 31 1.52 7.74 -14.24
C ASN A 31 2.75 8.52 -14.73
N HIS A 32 3.43 9.23 -13.84
CA HIS A 32 4.53 10.14 -14.19
C HIS A 32 5.86 9.77 -13.55
N VAL A 33 5.98 8.54 -13.04
CA VAL A 33 7.19 8.05 -12.38
C VAL A 33 7.75 6.86 -13.15
N THR A 34 9.05 6.90 -13.44
CA THR A 34 9.76 5.84 -14.16
C THR A 34 10.53 4.95 -13.20
N ILE A 35 10.86 3.73 -13.65
CA ILE A 35 11.70 2.79 -12.91
C ILE A 35 13.06 3.42 -12.60
N GLU A 36 13.63 4.15 -13.57
CA GLU A 36 14.91 4.84 -13.44
C GLU A 36 14.88 5.87 -12.30
N GLN A 37 13.82 6.63 -12.19
CA GLN A 37 13.64 7.61 -11.11
C GLN A 37 13.56 6.94 -9.75
N ILE A 38 12.80 5.85 -9.65
CA ILE A 38 12.67 5.09 -8.40
C ILE A 38 14.01 4.49 -7.99
N ALA A 39 14.70 3.85 -8.91
CA ALA A 39 16.00 3.21 -8.67
C ALA A 39 17.03 4.23 -8.23
N GLU A 40 17.12 5.36 -8.93
CA GLU A 40 18.04 6.44 -8.59
C GLU A 40 17.76 7.01 -7.19
N ASN A 41 16.49 7.28 -6.88
CA ASN A 41 16.12 7.82 -5.57
C ASN A 41 16.35 6.81 -4.44
N ALA A 42 16.20 5.52 -4.71
CA ALA A 42 16.46 4.44 -3.75
C ALA A 42 17.94 4.04 -3.67
N ASP A 43 18.80 4.65 -4.50
CA ASP A 43 20.22 4.34 -4.60
C ASP A 43 20.49 2.88 -4.95
N VAL A 44 19.76 2.38 -5.93
CA VAL A 44 19.92 1.01 -6.45
C VAL A 44 20.04 1.04 -7.97
N SER A 45 20.59 -0.02 -8.56
CA SER A 45 20.64 -0.19 -10.01
C SER A 45 19.26 -0.58 -10.55
N ARG A 46 19.05 -0.34 -11.85
CA ARG A 46 17.86 -0.84 -12.56
C ARG A 46 17.72 -2.36 -12.41
N SER A 47 18.84 -3.08 -12.50
CA SER A 47 18.90 -4.53 -12.33
C SER A 47 18.42 -4.95 -10.94
N THR A 48 18.82 -4.22 -9.90
CA THR A 48 18.37 -4.47 -8.53
C THR A 48 16.87 -4.23 -8.39
N PHE A 49 16.35 -3.17 -9.02
CA PHE A 49 14.90 -2.94 -9.05
C PHE A 49 14.17 -4.16 -9.60
N PHE A 50 14.59 -4.67 -10.75
CA PHE A 50 13.95 -5.82 -11.38
C PHE A 50 14.13 -7.14 -10.62
N SER A 51 15.10 -7.21 -9.70
CA SER A 51 15.21 -8.34 -8.77
C SER A 51 14.08 -8.35 -7.73
N HIS A 52 13.48 -7.21 -7.46
CA HIS A 52 12.43 -7.04 -6.46
C HIS A 52 11.03 -6.91 -7.05
N PHE A 53 10.89 -6.26 -8.19
CA PHE A 53 9.59 -5.96 -8.82
C PHE A 53 9.68 -6.16 -10.33
N ASP A 54 8.68 -6.81 -10.90
CA ASP A 54 8.64 -7.05 -12.36
C ASP A 54 8.33 -5.79 -13.16
N SER A 55 7.60 -4.85 -12.55
CA SER A 55 7.13 -3.64 -13.22
C SER A 55 6.71 -2.60 -12.19
N VAL A 56 6.41 -1.38 -12.65
CA VAL A 56 5.80 -0.34 -11.81
C VAL A 56 4.42 -0.79 -11.31
N ASP A 57 3.65 -1.49 -12.13
CA ASP A 57 2.34 -2.00 -11.74
C ASP A 57 2.43 -3.04 -10.61
N SER A 58 3.41 -3.94 -10.67
CA SER A 58 3.69 -4.88 -9.58
C SER A 58 4.03 -4.16 -8.29
N LEU A 59 4.84 -3.12 -8.38
CA LEU A 59 5.22 -2.29 -7.24
C LEU A 59 4.00 -1.59 -6.64
N LEU A 60 3.17 -0.98 -7.47
CA LEU A 60 1.93 -0.33 -7.03
C LEU A 60 0.98 -1.31 -6.35
N SER A 61 0.83 -2.51 -6.89
CA SER A 61 -0.01 -3.55 -6.31
C SER A 61 0.47 -3.95 -4.92
N GLU A 62 1.78 -4.07 -4.74
CA GLU A 62 2.37 -4.41 -3.45
C GLU A 62 2.22 -3.27 -2.44
N ILE A 63 2.42 -2.03 -2.86
CA ILE A 63 2.19 -0.84 -2.02
C ILE A 63 0.73 -0.81 -1.56
N ALA A 64 -0.20 -0.98 -2.48
CA ALA A 64 -1.62 -0.97 -2.17
C ALA A 64 -2.00 -2.07 -1.18
N ALA A 65 -1.50 -3.29 -1.39
CA ALA A 65 -1.76 -4.42 -0.50
C ALA A 65 -1.21 -4.17 0.91
N GLU A 66 0.00 -3.62 1.03
CA GLU A 66 0.63 -3.32 2.30
C GLU A 66 -0.14 -2.23 3.06
N GLU A 67 -0.49 -1.14 2.40
CA GLU A 67 -1.25 -0.05 3.01
C GLU A 67 -2.61 -0.53 3.54
N ILE A 68 -3.29 -1.36 2.78
CA ILE A 68 -4.59 -1.90 3.18
C ILE A 68 -4.45 -2.89 4.33
N ASN A 69 -3.47 -3.77 4.28
CA ASN A 69 -3.21 -4.70 5.37
C ASN A 69 -2.88 -3.97 6.66
N ASP A 70 -2.10 -2.89 6.58
CA ASP A 70 -1.76 -2.07 7.74
C ASP A 70 -3.00 -1.38 8.33
N ILE A 71 -3.87 -0.86 7.48
CA ILE A 71 -5.14 -0.24 7.92
C ILE A 71 -6.01 -1.26 8.65
N PHE A 72 -6.21 -2.44 8.08
CA PHE A 72 -7.05 -3.48 8.68
C PHE A 72 -6.42 -4.04 9.96
N ALA A 73 -5.11 -4.23 10.01
CA ALA A 73 -4.41 -4.68 11.21
C ALA A 73 -4.55 -3.67 12.36
N ALA A 74 -4.40 -2.38 12.06
CA ALA A 74 -4.58 -1.32 13.05
C ALA A 74 -6.01 -1.27 13.59
N VAL A 75 -7.00 -1.46 12.71
CA VAL A 75 -8.42 -1.45 13.09
C VAL A 75 -8.77 -2.68 13.93
N GLU A 76 -8.22 -3.85 13.61
CA GLU A 76 -8.45 -5.08 14.40
C GLU A 76 -7.92 -4.96 15.82
N ASN A 77 -6.90 -4.13 16.04
CA ASN A 77 -6.30 -3.88 17.36
C ASN A 77 -6.95 -2.73 18.12
N ASP A 78 -7.94 -2.06 17.53
CA ASP A 78 -8.70 -0.99 18.19
C ASP A 78 -9.65 -1.60 19.25
N GLU A 79 -9.88 -0.87 20.33
CA GLU A 79 -10.79 -1.28 21.43
C GLU A 79 -12.20 -1.58 20.92
N ASP A 80 -12.66 -0.85 19.91
CA ASP A 80 -13.99 -1.02 19.31
C ASP A 80 -14.02 -2.15 18.27
N GLY A 81 -12.89 -2.76 17.98
CA GLY A 81 -12.78 -3.82 16.99
C GLY A 81 -12.90 -3.31 15.56
N LEU A 82 -13.21 -4.22 14.64
CA LEU A 82 -13.32 -3.93 13.21
C LEU A 82 -14.67 -3.28 12.89
N THR A 83 -14.72 -1.96 12.95
CA THR A 83 -15.92 -1.15 12.64
C THR A 83 -15.64 -0.19 11.48
N VAL A 84 -16.70 0.29 10.84
CA VAL A 84 -16.58 1.32 9.79
C VAL A 84 -16.00 2.60 10.35
N ALA A 85 -16.41 3.00 11.56
CA ALA A 85 -15.88 4.20 12.21
C ALA A 85 -14.37 4.09 12.47
N ALA A 86 -13.90 2.95 12.97
CA ALA A 86 -12.47 2.70 13.20
C ALA A 86 -11.69 2.71 11.89
N LEU A 87 -12.26 2.11 10.83
CA LEU A 87 -11.66 2.10 9.50
C LEU A 87 -11.48 3.53 8.95
N PHE A 88 -12.50 4.37 9.06
CA PHE A 88 -12.42 5.76 8.62
C PHE A 88 -11.40 6.58 9.42
N ARG A 89 -11.33 6.36 10.74
CA ARG A 89 -10.31 7.03 11.58
C ARG A 89 -8.89 6.65 11.14
N GLN A 90 -8.66 5.37 10.90
CA GLN A 90 -7.34 4.88 10.48
C GLN A 90 -7.00 5.34 9.07
N LEU A 91 -7.96 5.33 8.15
CA LEU A 91 -7.78 5.81 6.79
C LEU A 91 -7.34 7.29 6.78
N ASN A 92 -7.96 8.13 7.62
CA ASN A 92 -7.55 9.52 7.77
C ASN A 92 -6.11 9.66 8.28
N ALA A 93 -5.72 8.85 9.25
CA ALA A 93 -4.36 8.87 9.80
C ALA A 93 -3.32 8.46 8.76
N ASP A 94 -3.60 7.41 8.00
CA ASP A 94 -2.68 6.88 6.98
C ASP A 94 -2.64 7.76 5.72
N THR A 95 -3.72 8.45 5.41
CA THR A 95 -3.78 9.35 4.26
C THR A 95 -2.90 10.58 4.44
N TYR A 96 -2.66 11.00 5.69
CA TYR A 96 -1.93 12.22 5.99
C TYR A 96 -0.53 12.30 5.34
N PRO A 97 0.33 11.23 5.37
CA PRO A 97 1.64 11.31 4.73
C PRO A 97 1.60 11.34 3.21
N TYR A 98 0.62 10.66 2.60
CA TYR A 98 0.56 10.46 1.14
C TYR A 98 -0.88 10.60 0.62
N PRO A 99 -1.48 11.83 0.72
CA PRO A 99 -2.90 11.99 0.38
C PRO A 99 -3.20 11.76 -1.12
N TYR A 100 -2.35 12.23 -2.01
CA TYR A 100 -2.57 12.07 -3.45
C TYR A 100 -2.37 10.63 -3.89
N LEU A 101 -1.32 9.98 -3.39
CA LEU A 101 -1.07 8.56 -3.67
C LEU A 101 -2.23 7.70 -3.18
N THR A 102 -2.71 7.93 -1.97
CA THR A 102 -3.84 7.19 -1.41
C THR A 102 -5.09 7.35 -2.28
N ALA A 103 -5.40 8.59 -2.71
CA ALA A 103 -6.54 8.84 -3.58
C ALA A 103 -6.39 8.13 -4.94
N GLU A 104 -5.22 8.17 -5.54
CA GLU A 104 -4.94 7.50 -6.82
C GLU A 104 -5.05 5.97 -6.69
N LEU A 105 -4.56 5.39 -5.59
CA LEU A 105 -4.68 3.96 -5.35
C LEU A 105 -6.13 3.51 -5.20
N PHE A 106 -6.96 4.31 -4.53
CA PHE A 106 -8.39 4.04 -4.43
C PHE A 106 -9.06 4.07 -5.82
N MET A 107 -8.77 5.08 -6.61
CA MET A 107 -9.31 5.18 -7.97
C MET A 107 -8.86 4.01 -8.83
N HIS A 108 -7.59 3.65 -8.74
CA HIS A 108 -7.04 2.52 -9.49
C HIS A 108 -7.71 1.20 -9.10
N SER A 109 -8.00 1.00 -7.81
CA SER A 109 -8.65 -0.21 -7.31
C SER A 109 -10.12 -0.33 -7.75
N ILE A 110 -10.79 0.79 -7.97
CA ILE A 110 -12.18 0.79 -8.48
C ILE A 110 -12.22 0.29 -9.94
N ILE A 111 -11.18 0.57 -10.72
CA ILE A 111 -11.10 0.24 -12.13
C ILE A 111 -10.61 -1.18 -12.37
N SER A 112 -9.77 -1.73 -11.46
CA SER A 112 -9.19 -3.07 -11.61
C SER A 112 -10.15 -4.16 -11.12
N ASP A 113 -10.33 -5.21 -11.92
CA ASP A 113 -11.03 -6.42 -11.51
C ASP A 113 -10.10 -7.25 -10.59
N GLY A 114 -10.52 -7.49 -9.37
CA GLY A 114 -9.77 -8.31 -8.41
C GLY A 114 -10.11 -8.00 -6.96
N GLU A 115 -9.37 -8.59 -6.03
CA GLU A 115 -9.47 -8.27 -4.61
C GLU A 115 -8.96 -6.85 -4.37
N SER A 116 -9.86 -5.90 -4.53
CA SER A 116 -9.55 -4.49 -4.35
C SER A 116 -9.83 -4.07 -2.91
N PRO A 117 -9.19 -2.97 -2.45
CA PRO A 117 -9.52 -2.34 -1.17
C PRO A 117 -11.02 -2.04 -1.04
N VAL A 118 -11.63 -1.64 -2.17
CA VAL A 118 -13.05 -1.32 -2.21
C VAL A 118 -13.90 -2.55 -1.90
N SER A 119 -13.52 -3.73 -2.40
CA SER A 119 -14.22 -4.99 -2.09
C SER A 119 -14.18 -5.32 -0.61
N ARG A 120 -13.04 -5.09 0.05
CA ARG A 120 -12.89 -5.32 1.50
C ARG A 120 -13.74 -4.34 2.32
N VAL A 121 -13.79 -3.08 1.91
CA VAL A 121 -14.62 -2.06 2.56
C VAL A 121 -16.10 -2.39 2.37
N ASP A 122 -16.52 -2.78 1.17
CA ASP A 122 -17.90 -3.18 0.88
C ASP A 122 -18.31 -4.36 1.75
N HIS A 123 -17.46 -5.37 1.88
CA HIS A 123 -17.71 -6.52 2.74
C HIS A 123 -17.86 -6.12 4.22
N LEU A 124 -17.01 -5.21 4.70
CA LEU A 124 -17.09 -4.69 6.06
C LEU A 124 -18.39 -3.92 6.29
N LEU A 125 -18.79 -3.07 5.34
CA LEU A 125 -20.05 -2.33 5.40
C LEU A 125 -21.26 -3.27 5.46
N ARG A 126 -21.27 -4.33 4.65
CA ARG A 126 -22.33 -5.33 4.67
C ARG A 126 -22.42 -6.04 6.02
N ASN A 127 -21.28 -6.41 6.59
CA ASN A 127 -21.23 -7.06 7.90
C ASN A 127 -21.78 -6.16 9.00
N GLU A 128 -21.50 -4.86 8.98
CA GLU A 128 -22.05 -3.92 9.95
C GLU A 128 -23.57 -3.75 9.80
N ILE A 129 -24.06 -3.68 8.58
CA ILE A 129 -25.48 -3.57 8.30
C ILE A 129 -26.22 -4.81 8.84
N GLU A 130 -25.67 -6.01 8.64
CA GLU A 130 -26.22 -7.26 9.14
C GLU A 130 -26.20 -7.36 10.67
N ARG A 131 -25.21 -6.75 11.32
CA ARG A 131 -25.09 -6.72 12.79
C ARG A 131 -25.99 -5.69 13.43
N SER A 132 -26.38 -4.66 12.69
CA SER A 132 -27.22 -3.59 13.22
C SER A 132 -28.65 -4.09 13.38
N PRO A 133 -29.22 -4.11 14.61
CA PRO A 133 -30.62 -4.41 14.76
C PRO A 133 -31.43 -3.31 14.08
N ALA A 134 -32.30 -3.73 13.20
CA ALA A 134 -33.14 -2.83 12.43
C ALA A 134 -34.02 -1.97 13.32
#